data_fde812b9591471f4bb2a0c04ac1e7b8d
#
_entry.id   fde812b9591471f4bb2a0c04ac1e7b8d
#
_cell.length_a   1.000
_cell.length_b   1.000
_cell.length_c   1.000
_cell.angle_alpha   90.00
_cell.angle_beta   90.00
_cell.angle_gamma   90.00
#
_symmetry.space_group_name_H-M   'P 1'
#
loop_
_entity.id
_entity.type
_entity.pdbx_description
1 polymer ?
#
loop_
_entity_poly.entity_id
_entity_poly.type
_entity_poly.pdbx_seq_one_letter_code
_entity_poly.pdbx_strand_id
1 'polypeptide(L)'
;MDKASALTALRAHQAELKQLGVEHLFLFGSTARGVARDDSDVDFFFDHPLGSIGLLELIDVKAATSRVFGHPVDVMTRRSLHPILREAIESSAVQVF
;
A
#
# COMPACT_ATOMS: atom_id res chain seq x y z
N MET A 1 -7.96 -5.92 -10.45
CA MET A 1 -8.85 -5.25 -9.46
C MET A 1 -8.89 -3.76 -9.77
N ASP A 2 -10.06 -3.16 -9.79
CA ASP A 2 -10.17 -1.73 -10.04
C ASP A 2 -9.88 -0.91 -8.79
N LYS A 3 -9.70 0.40 -8.96
CA LYS A 3 -9.37 1.34 -7.90
C LYS A 3 -10.41 1.34 -6.77
N ALA A 4 -11.69 1.39 -7.11
CA ALA A 4 -12.76 1.46 -6.11
C ALA A 4 -12.83 0.20 -5.26
N SER A 5 -12.69 -0.97 -5.86
CA SER A 5 -12.67 -2.26 -5.16
C SER A 5 -11.45 -2.37 -4.26
N ALA A 6 -10.28 -1.93 -4.74
CA ALA A 6 -9.05 -1.92 -3.94
C ALA A 6 -9.18 -1.03 -2.71
N LEU A 7 -9.70 0.17 -2.87
CA LEU A 7 -9.91 1.11 -1.76
C LEU A 7 -10.88 0.54 -0.72
N THR A 8 -11.99 -0.03 -1.18
CA THR A 8 -13.01 -0.61 -0.29
C THR A 8 -12.43 -1.78 0.52
N ALA A 9 -11.72 -2.69 -0.16
CA ALA A 9 -11.12 -3.85 0.50
C ALA A 9 -10.09 -3.45 1.56
N LEU A 10 -9.22 -2.49 1.23
CA LEU A 10 -8.18 -2.02 2.15
C LEU A 10 -8.77 -1.27 3.34
N ARG A 11 -9.76 -0.42 3.11
CA ARG A 11 -10.44 0.32 4.19
C ARG A 11 -11.15 -0.62 5.16
N ALA A 12 -11.67 -1.74 4.69
CA ALA A 12 -12.27 -2.76 5.54
C ALA A 12 -11.26 -3.40 6.49
N HIS A 13 -9.98 -3.36 6.17
CA HIS A 13 -8.88 -3.91 6.98
C HIS A 13 -8.06 -2.84 7.71
N GLN A 14 -8.56 -1.62 7.79
CA GLN A 14 -7.84 -0.49 8.39
C GLN A 14 -7.38 -0.77 9.82
N ALA A 15 -8.25 -1.32 10.66
CA ALA A 15 -7.92 -1.60 12.06
C ALA A 15 -6.78 -2.60 12.19
N GLU A 16 -6.81 -3.68 11.40
CA GLU A 16 -5.74 -4.68 11.37
C GLU A 16 -4.41 -4.07 10.93
N LEU A 17 -4.43 -3.28 9.86
CA LEU A 17 -3.22 -2.65 9.34
C LEU A 17 -2.65 -1.63 10.32
N LYS A 18 -3.49 -0.87 11.00
CA LYS A 18 -3.04 0.06 12.04
C LYS A 18 -2.37 -0.66 13.21
N GLN A 19 -2.88 -1.83 13.59
CA GLN A 19 -2.26 -2.65 14.63
C GLN A 19 -0.88 -3.16 14.22
N LEU A 20 -0.63 -3.34 12.93
CA LEU A 20 0.67 -3.73 12.40
C LEU A 20 1.65 -2.54 12.28
N GLY A 21 1.22 -1.34 12.58
CA GLY A 21 2.06 -0.14 12.56
C GLY A 21 1.83 0.79 11.36
N VAL A 22 0.83 0.52 10.53
CA VAL A 22 0.50 1.38 9.39
C VAL A 22 -0.30 2.59 9.89
N GLU A 23 0.29 3.77 9.78
CA GLU A 23 -0.34 5.02 10.20
C GLU A 23 -1.27 5.56 9.09
N HIS A 24 -0.74 5.64 7.89
CA HIS A 24 -1.47 6.03 6.68
C HIS A 24 -1.06 5.12 5.53
N LEU A 25 -2.02 4.72 4.71
CA LEU A 25 -1.79 3.83 3.56
C LEU A 25 -2.17 4.55 2.27
N PHE A 26 -1.31 4.43 1.25
CA PHE A 26 -1.51 5.06 -0.05
C PHE A 26 -1.39 4.03 -1.16
N LEU A 27 -2.32 4.10 -2.11
CA LEU A 27 -2.31 3.29 -3.31
C LEU A 27 -1.65 4.09 -4.43
N PHE A 28 -0.73 3.47 -5.17
CA PHE A 28 -0.10 4.12 -6.32
C PHE A 28 0.05 3.16 -7.49
N GLY A 29 0.69 3.60 -8.57
CA GLY A 29 0.89 2.78 -9.75
C GLY A 29 -0.37 2.65 -10.61
N SER A 30 -0.45 1.56 -11.39
CA SER A 30 -1.53 1.37 -12.37
C SER A 30 -2.92 1.30 -11.75
N THR A 31 -3.06 0.67 -10.57
CA THR A 31 -4.35 0.57 -9.89
C THR A 31 -4.85 1.95 -9.45
N ALA A 32 -3.96 2.79 -8.91
CA ALA A 32 -4.33 4.16 -8.50
C ALA A 32 -4.75 5.03 -9.68
N ARG A 33 -4.13 4.80 -10.84
CA ARG A 33 -4.47 5.52 -12.08
C ARG A 33 -5.72 4.98 -12.79
N GLY A 34 -6.28 3.87 -12.31
CA GLY A 34 -7.45 3.24 -12.93
C GLY A 34 -7.16 2.52 -14.24
N VAL A 35 -5.90 2.17 -14.50
CA VAL A 35 -5.47 1.49 -15.74
C VAL A 35 -4.91 0.09 -15.48
N ALA A 36 -5.11 -0.44 -14.27
CA ALA A 36 -4.63 -1.77 -13.91
C ALA A 36 -5.35 -2.85 -14.71
N ARG A 37 -4.59 -3.88 -15.11
CA ARG A 37 -5.14 -5.11 -15.67
C ARG A 37 -5.32 -6.13 -14.55
N ASP A 38 -6.05 -7.22 -14.82
CA ASP A 38 -6.32 -8.27 -13.83
C ASP A 38 -5.04 -8.90 -13.27
N ASP A 39 -3.97 -8.96 -14.09
CA ASP A 39 -2.67 -9.52 -13.73
C ASP A 39 -1.67 -8.47 -13.22
N SER A 40 -2.07 -7.21 -13.10
CA SER A 40 -1.20 -6.15 -12.58
C SER A 40 -1.01 -6.28 -11.08
N ASP A 41 0.23 -6.05 -10.61
CA ASP A 41 0.50 -5.96 -9.20
C ASP A 41 -0.13 -4.69 -8.62
N VAL A 42 -0.56 -4.78 -7.36
CA VAL A 42 -1.09 -3.63 -6.64
C VAL A 42 0.05 -3.05 -5.81
N ASP A 43 0.30 -1.75 -5.98
CA ASP A 43 1.42 -1.05 -5.34
C ASP A 43 0.92 -0.15 -4.22
N PHE A 44 1.57 -0.23 -3.04
CA PHE A 44 1.26 0.60 -1.88
C PHE A 44 2.51 1.19 -1.29
N PHE A 45 2.38 2.35 -0.68
CA PHE A 45 3.33 2.78 0.33
C PHE A 45 2.57 3.25 1.57
N PHE A 46 3.25 3.23 2.71
CA PHE A 46 2.62 3.62 3.96
C PHE A 46 3.56 4.43 4.84
N ASP A 47 2.95 5.21 5.73
CA ASP A 47 3.63 5.94 6.78
C ASP A 47 3.55 5.15 8.08
N HIS A 48 4.61 5.26 8.90
CA HIS A 48 4.67 4.65 10.22
C HIS A 48 5.45 5.59 11.16
N PRO A 49 5.21 5.52 12.47
CA PRO A 49 6.02 6.27 13.43
C PRO A 49 7.50 5.90 13.31
N LEU A 50 8.37 6.87 13.53
CA LEU A 50 9.81 6.67 13.42
C LEU A 50 10.28 5.55 14.36
N GLY A 51 11.02 4.59 13.82
CA GLY A 51 11.56 3.47 14.56
C GLY A 51 10.54 2.35 14.87
N SER A 52 9.31 2.46 14.40
CA SER A 52 8.25 1.48 14.71
C SER A 52 8.22 0.27 13.77
N ILE A 53 8.83 0.39 12.58
CA ILE A 53 8.78 -0.66 11.55
C ILE A 53 10.19 -1.17 11.27
N GLY A 54 10.36 -2.47 11.45
CA GLY A 54 11.51 -3.22 10.98
C GLY A 54 11.11 -4.14 9.82
N LEU A 55 12.04 -5.02 9.43
CA LEU A 55 11.82 -5.94 8.31
C LEU A 55 10.66 -6.90 8.57
N LEU A 56 10.55 -7.43 9.79
CA LEU A 56 9.50 -8.39 10.14
C LEU A 56 8.11 -7.75 10.06
N GLU A 57 7.97 -6.53 10.54
CA GLU A 57 6.71 -5.79 10.50
C GLU A 57 6.31 -5.48 9.05
N LEU A 58 7.28 -5.16 8.19
CA LEU A 58 7.03 -4.95 6.77
C LEU A 58 6.51 -6.22 6.10
N ILE A 59 7.10 -7.38 6.44
CA ILE A 59 6.64 -8.68 5.94
C ILE A 59 5.20 -8.95 6.39
N ASP A 60 4.86 -8.63 7.64
CA ASP A 60 3.51 -8.81 8.17
C ASP A 60 2.49 -7.93 7.42
N VAL A 61 2.83 -6.68 7.15
CA VAL A 61 1.97 -5.78 6.36
C VAL A 61 1.78 -6.32 4.95
N LYS A 62 2.84 -6.80 4.32
CA LYS A 62 2.75 -7.40 2.98
C LYS A 62 1.88 -8.65 2.97
N ALA A 63 2.03 -9.51 3.97
CA ALA A 63 1.21 -10.73 4.09
C ALA A 63 -0.27 -10.38 4.28
N ALA A 64 -0.58 -9.41 5.14
CA ALA A 64 -1.96 -8.98 5.38
C ALA A 64 -2.61 -8.42 4.12
N THR A 65 -1.92 -7.53 3.41
CA THR A 65 -2.44 -6.92 2.18
C THR A 65 -2.55 -7.94 1.04
N SER A 66 -1.63 -8.88 0.94
CA SER A 66 -1.70 -9.97 -0.05
C SER A 66 -2.93 -10.85 0.19
N ARG A 67 -3.30 -11.11 1.44
CA ARG A 67 -4.52 -11.87 1.76
C ARG A 67 -5.78 -11.13 1.32
N VAL A 68 -5.79 -9.81 1.44
CA VAL A 68 -6.93 -8.98 1.00
C VAL A 68 -7.20 -9.15 -0.49
N PHE A 69 -6.15 -9.22 -1.29
CA PHE A 69 -6.27 -9.30 -2.75
C PHE A 69 -6.20 -10.72 -3.29
N GLY A 70 -5.72 -11.68 -2.51
CA GLY A 70 -5.56 -13.06 -2.95
C GLY A 70 -4.40 -13.26 -3.92
N HIS A 71 -3.50 -12.29 -4.06
CA HIS A 71 -2.29 -12.38 -4.86
C HIS A 71 -1.19 -11.48 -4.28
N PRO A 72 0.08 -11.65 -4.70
CA PRO A 72 1.16 -10.81 -4.22
C PRO A 72 0.94 -9.32 -4.53
N VAL A 73 1.41 -8.48 -3.62
CA VAL A 73 1.35 -7.02 -3.75
C VAL A 73 2.75 -6.44 -3.50
N ASP A 74 3.01 -5.24 -4.00
CA ASP A 74 4.22 -4.50 -3.72
C ASP A 74 3.93 -3.47 -2.62
N VAL A 75 4.53 -3.68 -1.46
CA VAL A 75 4.33 -2.82 -0.29
C VAL A 75 5.67 -2.26 0.15
N MET A 76 5.72 -0.96 0.37
CA MET A 76 6.93 -0.28 0.82
C MET A 76 6.59 0.85 1.77
N THR A 77 7.58 1.32 2.53
CA THR A 77 7.42 2.52 3.33
C THR A 77 7.64 3.75 2.45
N ARG A 78 7.07 4.89 2.83
CA ARG A 78 7.31 6.15 2.10
C ARG A 78 8.80 6.44 1.96
N ARG A 79 9.57 6.16 3.01
CA ARG A 79 11.02 6.41 3.02
C ARG A 79 11.80 5.50 2.09
N SER A 80 11.24 4.34 1.73
CA SER A 80 11.86 3.40 0.79
C SER A 80 11.61 3.75 -0.66
N LEU A 81 10.74 4.72 -0.96
CA LEU A 81 10.52 5.18 -2.33
C LEU A 81 11.80 5.74 -2.91
N HIS A 82 12.08 5.37 -4.16
CA HIS A 82 13.27 5.85 -4.85
C HIS A 82 13.27 7.38 -4.89
N PRO A 83 14.34 8.07 -4.47
CA PRO A 83 14.34 9.53 -4.35
C PRO A 83 13.92 10.28 -5.61
N ILE A 84 14.31 9.78 -6.78
CA ILE A 84 13.99 10.41 -8.06
C ILE A 84 12.51 10.27 -8.41
N LEU A 85 11.87 9.14 -8.00
CA LEU A 85 10.48 8.82 -8.33
C LEU A 85 9.50 9.27 -7.24
N ARG A 86 10.00 9.62 -6.07
CA ARG A 86 9.17 9.87 -4.88
C ARG A 86 8.12 10.95 -5.10
N GLU A 87 8.51 12.09 -5.65
CA GLU A 87 7.59 13.20 -5.89
C GLU A 87 6.46 12.80 -6.85
N ALA A 88 6.80 12.13 -7.95
CA ALA A 88 5.82 11.67 -8.93
C ALA A 88 4.87 10.62 -8.31
N ILE A 89 5.38 9.70 -7.52
CA ILE A 89 4.57 8.69 -6.83
C ILE A 89 3.64 9.34 -5.83
N GLU A 90 4.15 10.24 -4.99
CA GLU A 90 3.35 10.92 -3.97
C GLU A 90 2.25 11.79 -4.59
N SER A 91 2.53 12.47 -5.70
CA SER A 91 1.55 13.34 -6.35
C SER A 91 0.42 12.59 -7.04
N SER A 92 0.65 11.34 -7.47
CA SER A 92 -0.37 10.50 -8.12
C SER A 92 -1.02 9.49 -7.17
N ALA A 93 -0.54 9.38 -5.95
CA ALA A 93 -1.04 8.41 -4.99
C ALA A 93 -2.44 8.76 -4.49
N VAL A 94 -3.20 7.73 -4.12
CA VAL A 94 -4.54 7.88 -3.54
C VAL A 94 -4.50 7.39 -2.11
N GLN A 95 -4.87 8.25 -1.18
CA GLN A 95 -4.90 7.89 0.23
C GLN A 95 -6.03 6.91 0.50
N VAL A 96 -5.69 5.77 1.09
CA VAL A 96 -6.66 4.76 1.50
C VAL A 96 -7.27 5.14 2.85
N PHE A 97 -6.40 5.44 3.80
CA PHE A 97 -6.83 5.94 5.10
C PHE A 97 -5.76 6.78 5.77
#